data_aba6bb3f3015b7dd0d4d72df6bb2cb9a
#
_entry.id   aba6bb3f3015b7dd0d4d72df6bb2cb9a
#
_cell.length_a   1.000
_cell.length_b   1.000
_cell.length_c   1.000
_cell.angle_alpha   90.00
_cell.angle_beta   90.00
_cell.angle_gamma   90.00
#
_symmetry.space_group_name_H-M   'P 1'
#
loop_
_entity.id
_entity.type
_entity.pdbx_description
1 polymer ?
#
loop_
_entity_poly.entity_id
_entity_poly.type
_entity_poly.pdbx_seq_one_letter_code
_entity_poly.pdbx_strand_id
1 'polypeptide(L)'
;RYTHLCYTDIAPLYSLRGFADGVFPYIQNPLPGQEQLEYPVLTGLFMSLANFLNPRGDNATLWFFYVNAAMLAVCLIVAVVATAATVKRRPWDAAMVALAPGTILCATINWDLLAVALTAIAMLLWARRYPTWAGLVLGLAAAAKFYPLLLLGPLLLLCWRAAKMSAFARVVGGAAIAWLAVNVPFMVINFDGWARFYIFSSERGEDFGSIWLFLRNIGFGVPPEVLNMLATGILLILCLGIAVLTLKAARRPRF
;
A
#
# COMPACT_ATOMS: atom_id res chain seq x y z
N ARG A 1 -21.03 -14.10 1.59
CA ARG A 1 -19.99 -13.10 1.38
C ARG A 1 -20.14 -11.92 2.35
N TYR A 2 -21.26 -11.21 2.34
CA TYR A 2 -21.44 -9.99 3.16
C TYR A 2 -21.94 -10.26 4.59
N THR A 3 -22.54 -11.40 4.83
CA THR A 3 -23.15 -11.77 6.13
C THR A 3 -22.18 -12.48 7.09
N HIS A 4 -21.02 -12.95 6.61
CA HIS A 4 -20.08 -13.76 7.40
C HIS A 4 -18.67 -13.17 7.46
N LEU A 5 -18.49 -11.87 7.16
CA LEU A 5 -17.19 -11.20 7.11
C LEU A 5 -16.15 -11.89 6.19
N CYS A 6 -16.61 -12.61 5.17
CA CYS A 6 -15.79 -13.38 4.24
C CYS A 6 -15.47 -12.60 2.95
N TYR A 7 -15.46 -11.25 2.99
CA TYR A 7 -15.11 -10.44 1.84
C TYR A 7 -13.60 -10.55 1.56
N THR A 8 -13.28 -10.78 0.30
CA THR A 8 -11.90 -10.74 -0.22
C THR A 8 -11.91 -10.41 -1.70
N ASP A 9 -10.94 -9.63 -2.16
CA ASP A 9 -10.70 -9.34 -3.58
C ASP A 9 -9.83 -10.44 -4.22
N ILE A 10 -9.08 -11.20 -3.42
CA ILE A 10 -8.06 -12.13 -3.91
C ILE A 10 -8.66 -13.19 -4.83
N ALA A 11 -9.68 -13.90 -4.39
CA ALA A 11 -10.26 -15.00 -5.16
C ALA A 11 -11.00 -14.52 -6.44
N PRO A 12 -11.85 -13.47 -6.41
CA PRO A 12 -12.50 -12.96 -7.60
C PRO A 12 -11.53 -12.43 -8.67
N LEU A 13 -10.47 -11.72 -8.26
CA LEU A 13 -9.53 -11.12 -9.19
C LEU A 13 -8.67 -12.17 -9.91
N TYR A 14 -8.60 -13.40 -9.43
CA TYR A 14 -7.90 -14.50 -10.12
C TYR A 14 -8.43 -14.71 -11.55
N SER A 15 -9.74 -14.75 -11.72
CA SER A 15 -10.38 -14.89 -13.04
C SER A 15 -10.60 -13.54 -13.71
N LEU A 16 -11.07 -12.52 -12.98
CA LEU A 16 -11.45 -11.23 -13.54
C LEU A 16 -10.26 -10.43 -14.11
N ARG A 17 -9.05 -10.69 -13.67
CA ARG A 17 -7.82 -10.01 -14.14
C ARG A 17 -6.90 -10.93 -14.95
N GLY A 18 -7.43 -12.07 -15.42
CA GLY A 18 -6.76 -12.96 -16.37
C GLY A 18 -5.66 -13.84 -15.78
N PHE A 19 -5.44 -13.85 -14.45
CA PHE A 19 -4.42 -14.74 -13.85
C PHE A 19 -4.73 -16.21 -14.10
N ALA A 20 -6.01 -16.59 -14.14
CA ALA A 20 -6.46 -17.95 -14.44
C ALA A 20 -6.02 -18.41 -15.84
N ASP A 21 -6.02 -17.48 -16.79
CA ASP A 21 -5.68 -17.71 -18.20
C ASP A 21 -4.19 -17.43 -18.50
N GLY A 22 -3.40 -17.12 -17.48
CA GLY A 22 -1.97 -16.87 -17.60
C GLY A 22 -1.63 -15.48 -18.14
N VAL A 23 -2.57 -14.55 -18.15
CA VAL A 23 -2.31 -13.15 -18.54
C VAL A 23 -1.34 -12.52 -17.53
N PHE A 24 -0.24 -11.95 -18.05
CA PHE A 24 0.70 -11.22 -17.23
C PHE A 24 0.31 -9.73 -17.20
N PRO A 25 -0.04 -9.18 -16.01
CA PRO A 25 -0.50 -7.80 -15.90
C PRO A 25 0.56 -6.79 -16.38
N TYR A 26 0.10 -5.65 -16.89
CA TYR A 26 0.90 -4.54 -17.43
C TYR A 26 1.70 -4.85 -18.71
N ILE A 27 1.73 -6.09 -19.19
CA ILE A 27 2.40 -6.48 -20.44
C ILE A 27 1.36 -6.90 -21.47
N GLN A 28 0.44 -7.77 -21.08
CA GLN A 28 -0.58 -8.33 -21.94
C GLN A 28 -1.91 -7.64 -21.70
N ASN A 29 -2.69 -7.49 -22.78
CA ASN A 29 -4.08 -7.04 -22.66
C ASN A 29 -4.95 -8.19 -22.14
N PRO A 30 -5.95 -7.88 -21.31
CA PRO A 30 -6.88 -8.88 -20.81
C PRO A 30 -7.71 -9.47 -21.96
N LEU A 31 -8.18 -10.70 -21.79
CA LEU A 31 -9.05 -11.37 -22.73
C LEU A 31 -10.48 -10.76 -22.70
N PRO A 32 -11.33 -11.03 -23.73
CA PRO A 32 -12.72 -10.60 -23.72
C PRO A 32 -13.45 -11.03 -22.43
N GLY A 33 -14.10 -10.09 -21.75
CA GLY A 33 -14.78 -10.32 -20.46
C GLY A 33 -13.89 -10.17 -19.23
N GLN A 34 -12.61 -9.87 -19.38
CA GLN A 34 -11.69 -9.53 -18.31
C GLN A 34 -11.38 -8.03 -18.33
N GLU A 35 -10.86 -7.51 -17.22
CA GLU A 35 -10.46 -6.11 -17.09
C GLU A 35 -8.97 -6.00 -16.76
N GLN A 36 -8.37 -4.87 -17.11
CA GLN A 36 -7.00 -4.55 -16.72
C GLN A 36 -6.87 -4.44 -15.21
N LEU A 37 -5.71 -4.85 -14.69
CA LEU A 37 -5.43 -4.81 -13.26
C LEU A 37 -5.32 -3.36 -12.76
N GLU A 38 -6.14 -3.02 -11.78
CA GLU A 38 -6.22 -1.71 -11.13
C GLU A 38 -5.32 -1.56 -9.88
N TYR A 39 -4.27 -2.30 -9.80
CA TYR A 39 -3.28 -2.22 -8.72
C TYR A 39 -1.95 -1.64 -9.21
N PRO A 40 -1.12 -1.03 -8.34
CA PRO A 40 0.22 -0.61 -8.72
C PRO A 40 1.12 -1.79 -9.10
N VAL A 41 2.17 -1.50 -9.87
CA VAL A 41 3.04 -2.50 -10.50
C VAL A 41 3.58 -3.55 -9.53
N LEU A 42 4.14 -3.12 -8.39
CA LEU A 42 4.76 -4.09 -7.45
C LEU A 42 3.71 -5.04 -6.83
N THR A 43 2.49 -4.57 -6.61
CA THR A 43 1.38 -5.42 -6.16
C THR A 43 0.98 -6.43 -7.23
N GLY A 44 0.87 -6.01 -8.49
CA GLY A 44 0.60 -6.94 -9.59
C GLY A 44 1.70 -7.97 -9.79
N LEU A 45 2.97 -7.59 -9.60
CA LEU A 45 4.09 -8.54 -9.62
C LEU A 45 4.00 -9.54 -8.45
N PHE A 46 3.59 -9.09 -7.27
CA PHE A 46 3.34 -9.96 -6.12
C PHE A 46 2.21 -10.95 -6.39
N MET A 47 1.11 -10.49 -7.02
CA MET A 47 0.01 -11.34 -7.47
C MET A 47 0.47 -12.35 -8.54
N SER A 48 1.33 -11.92 -9.48
CA SER A 48 1.90 -12.79 -10.51
C SER A 48 2.81 -13.86 -9.91
N LEU A 49 3.60 -13.51 -8.89
CA LEU A 49 4.39 -14.49 -8.14
C LEU A 49 3.49 -15.51 -7.45
N ALA A 50 2.40 -15.06 -6.82
CA ALA A 50 1.42 -15.96 -6.21
C ALA A 50 0.77 -16.89 -7.25
N ASN A 51 0.48 -16.36 -8.46
CA ASN A 51 -0.05 -17.15 -9.56
C ASN A 51 0.97 -18.18 -10.10
N PHE A 52 2.24 -17.82 -10.14
CA PHE A 52 3.32 -18.75 -10.52
C PHE A 52 3.44 -19.92 -9.52
N LEU A 53 3.28 -19.64 -8.23
CA LEU A 53 3.31 -20.64 -7.16
C LEU A 53 1.99 -21.40 -7.00
N ASN A 54 0.94 -21.01 -7.72
CA ASN A 54 -0.38 -21.59 -7.61
C ASN A 54 -0.46 -22.95 -8.27
N PRO A 55 -0.82 -24.04 -7.55
CA PRO A 55 -1.15 -25.31 -8.17
C PRO A 55 -2.32 -25.16 -9.13
N ARG A 56 -2.14 -25.63 -10.36
CA ARG A 56 -3.21 -25.61 -11.39
C ARG A 56 -4.15 -26.79 -11.17
N GLY A 57 -5.40 -26.65 -11.63
CA GLY A 57 -6.42 -27.70 -11.53
C GLY A 57 -7.78 -27.16 -11.06
N ASP A 58 -8.68 -28.03 -10.73
CA ASP A 58 -10.09 -27.69 -10.41
C ASP A 58 -10.25 -26.70 -9.25
N ASN A 59 -9.30 -26.66 -8.32
CA ASN A 59 -9.30 -25.75 -7.16
C ASN A 59 -8.31 -24.58 -7.30
N ALA A 60 -7.88 -24.22 -8.51
CA ALA A 60 -6.86 -23.19 -8.72
C ALA A 60 -7.20 -21.84 -8.07
N THR A 61 -8.47 -21.41 -8.10
CA THR A 61 -8.92 -20.19 -7.42
C THR A 61 -8.72 -20.24 -5.90
N LEU A 62 -9.00 -21.39 -5.30
CA LEU A 62 -8.84 -21.60 -3.85
C LEU A 62 -7.34 -21.62 -3.48
N TRP A 63 -6.53 -22.31 -4.27
CA TRP A 63 -5.09 -22.32 -4.07
C TRP A 63 -4.45 -20.95 -4.27
N PHE A 64 -4.90 -20.19 -5.27
CA PHE A 64 -4.47 -18.81 -5.44
C PHE A 64 -4.74 -17.97 -4.20
N PHE A 65 -5.92 -18.11 -3.58
CA PHE A 65 -6.24 -17.48 -2.31
C PHE A 65 -5.26 -17.92 -1.20
N TYR A 66 -5.03 -19.21 -1.01
CA TYR A 66 -4.15 -19.70 0.07
C TYR A 66 -2.70 -19.29 -0.12
N VAL A 67 -2.18 -19.32 -1.34
CA VAL A 67 -0.81 -18.85 -1.62
C VAL A 67 -0.68 -17.36 -1.29
N ASN A 68 -1.62 -16.54 -1.75
CA ASN A 68 -1.63 -15.11 -1.40
C ASN A 68 -1.76 -14.91 0.12
N ALA A 69 -2.65 -15.63 0.80
CA ALA A 69 -2.82 -15.52 2.25
C ALA A 69 -1.52 -15.89 3.00
N ALA A 70 -0.82 -16.93 2.57
CA ALA A 70 0.48 -17.30 3.15
C ALA A 70 1.54 -16.22 2.91
N MET A 71 1.64 -15.66 1.70
CA MET A 71 2.56 -14.57 1.39
C MET A 71 2.24 -13.30 2.18
N LEU A 72 0.96 -12.97 2.35
CA LEU A 72 0.51 -11.84 3.16
C LEU A 72 0.76 -12.05 4.66
N ALA A 73 0.64 -13.29 5.15
CA ALA A 73 1.02 -13.64 6.52
C ALA A 73 2.52 -13.40 6.77
N VAL A 74 3.38 -13.74 5.81
CA VAL A 74 4.81 -13.39 5.88
C VAL A 74 5.00 -11.88 5.91
N CYS A 75 4.29 -11.11 5.08
CA CYS A 75 4.32 -9.65 5.12
C CYS A 75 3.90 -9.10 6.50
N LEU A 76 2.87 -9.66 7.12
CA LEU A 76 2.44 -9.27 8.46
C LEU A 76 3.51 -9.55 9.50
N ILE A 77 4.11 -10.73 9.49
CA ILE A 77 5.23 -11.10 10.39
C ILE A 77 6.39 -10.10 10.22
N VAL A 78 6.76 -9.80 8.99
CA VAL A 78 7.83 -8.82 8.68
C VAL A 78 7.46 -7.44 9.22
N ALA A 79 6.23 -6.98 9.03
CA ALA A 79 5.76 -5.68 9.54
C ALA A 79 5.84 -5.62 11.07
N VAL A 80 5.39 -6.66 11.77
CA VAL A 80 5.42 -6.74 13.24
C VAL A 80 6.87 -6.77 13.75
N VAL A 81 7.72 -7.60 13.18
CA VAL A 81 9.14 -7.71 13.56
C VAL A 81 9.88 -6.40 13.31
N ALA A 82 9.67 -5.76 12.15
CA ALA A 82 10.28 -4.47 11.83
C ALA A 82 9.81 -3.37 12.79
N THR A 83 8.53 -3.36 13.15
CA THR A 83 7.96 -2.42 14.12
C THR A 83 8.56 -2.64 15.52
N ALA A 84 8.63 -3.88 15.99
CA ALA A 84 9.26 -4.24 17.27
C ALA A 84 10.74 -3.81 17.30
N ALA A 85 11.47 -4.05 16.21
CA ALA A 85 12.87 -3.69 16.08
C ALA A 85 13.12 -2.16 16.00
N THR A 86 12.10 -1.39 15.59
CA THR A 86 12.18 0.08 15.54
C THR A 86 12.15 0.68 16.95
N VAL A 87 11.32 0.16 17.84
CA VAL A 87 11.10 0.69 19.20
C VAL A 87 11.80 -0.20 20.24
N LYS A 88 13.13 -0.12 20.32
CA LYS A 88 13.97 -1.00 21.17
C LYS A 88 13.56 -1.06 22.66
N ARG A 89 13.03 0.03 23.22
CA ARG A 89 12.65 0.09 24.65
C ARG A 89 11.25 -0.47 24.93
N ARG A 90 10.43 -0.60 23.90
CA ARG A 90 9.04 -1.04 24.01
C ARG A 90 8.66 -1.93 22.82
N PRO A 91 9.36 -3.05 22.60
CA PRO A 91 9.11 -3.92 21.44
C PRO A 91 7.69 -4.50 21.45
N TRP A 92 7.09 -4.63 22.63
CA TRP A 92 5.71 -5.12 22.80
C TRP A 92 4.63 -4.21 22.21
N ASP A 93 4.94 -2.93 21.93
CA ASP A 93 4.02 -2.03 21.23
C ASP A 93 3.67 -2.56 19.83
N ALA A 94 4.52 -3.41 19.25
CA ALA A 94 4.22 -4.10 17.97
C ALA A 94 3.02 -5.06 18.07
N ALA A 95 2.66 -5.51 19.28
CA ALA A 95 1.44 -6.28 19.50
C ALA A 95 0.17 -5.50 19.13
N MET A 96 0.20 -4.17 19.22
CA MET A 96 -0.90 -3.30 18.79
C MET A 96 -1.15 -3.40 17.28
N VAL A 97 -0.11 -3.70 16.49
CA VAL A 97 -0.24 -3.97 15.05
C VAL A 97 -0.70 -5.40 14.81
N ALA A 98 -0.07 -6.38 15.49
CA ALA A 98 -0.33 -7.79 15.29
C ALA A 98 -1.74 -8.22 15.72
N LEU A 99 -2.24 -7.64 16.82
CA LEU A 99 -3.50 -8.02 17.46
C LEU A 99 -4.64 -7.03 17.21
N ALA A 100 -4.40 -5.97 16.42
CA ALA A 100 -5.46 -5.03 16.09
C ALA A 100 -6.60 -5.76 15.34
N PRO A 101 -7.87 -5.60 15.77
CA PRO A 101 -9.00 -6.21 15.08
C PRO A 101 -9.03 -5.87 13.59
N GLY A 102 -8.70 -4.63 13.22
CA GLY A 102 -8.59 -4.20 11.83
C GLY A 102 -7.54 -4.99 11.05
N THR A 103 -6.37 -5.26 11.63
CA THR A 103 -5.33 -6.08 10.99
C THR A 103 -5.83 -7.50 10.75
N ILE A 104 -6.43 -8.13 11.77
CA ILE A 104 -6.92 -9.51 11.69
C ILE A 104 -8.03 -9.63 10.65
N LEU A 105 -9.00 -8.72 10.65
CA LEU A 105 -10.16 -8.77 9.76
C LEU A 105 -9.81 -8.39 8.32
N CYS A 106 -8.82 -7.50 8.12
CA CYS A 106 -8.48 -6.98 6.80
C CYS A 106 -7.24 -7.65 6.17
N ALA A 107 -6.54 -8.54 6.88
CA ALA A 107 -5.27 -9.13 6.43
C ALA A 107 -5.33 -9.81 5.06
N THR A 108 -6.47 -10.40 4.70
CA THR A 108 -6.69 -11.14 3.46
C THR A 108 -7.80 -10.56 2.58
N ILE A 109 -8.18 -9.30 2.81
CA ILE A 109 -9.13 -8.60 1.93
C ILE A 109 -8.45 -8.30 0.59
N ASN A 110 -7.25 -7.71 0.66
CA ASN A 110 -6.45 -7.31 -0.50
C ASN A 110 -4.94 -7.44 -0.18
N TRP A 111 -4.08 -6.87 -1.03
CA TRP A 111 -2.61 -6.98 -0.91
C TRP A 111 -1.94 -5.86 -0.11
N ASP A 112 -2.66 -5.14 0.74
CA ASP A 112 -2.14 -3.96 1.46
C ASP A 112 -0.99 -4.29 2.42
N LEU A 113 -0.96 -5.51 2.96
CA LEU A 113 0.12 -5.95 3.86
C LEU A 113 1.50 -5.91 3.21
N LEU A 114 1.62 -6.03 1.88
CA LEU A 114 2.88 -5.83 1.18
C LEU A 114 3.43 -4.42 1.40
N ALA A 115 2.60 -3.40 1.15
CA ALA A 115 2.99 -2.01 1.36
C ALA A 115 3.24 -1.70 2.84
N VAL A 116 2.46 -2.29 3.76
CA VAL A 116 2.65 -2.17 5.21
C VAL A 116 4.01 -2.73 5.63
N ALA A 117 4.37 -3.92 5.17
CA ALA A 117 5.66 -4.56 5.48
C ALA A 117 6.84 -3.72 4.98
N LEU A 118 6.80 -3.30 3.72
CA LEU A 118 7.84 -2.44 3.14
C LEU A 118 7.94 -1.09 3.89
N THR A 119 6.82 -0.49 4.25
CA THR A 119 6.80 0.74 5.04
C THR A 119 7.43 0.54 6.41
N ALA A 120 7.12 -0.55 7.10
CA ALA A 120 7.72 -0.88 8.39
C ALA A 120 9.24 -1.08 8.29
N ILE A 121 9.72 -1.76 7.24
CA ILE A 121 11.16 -1.91 6.96
C ILE A 121 11.80 -0.54 6.68
N ALA A 122 11.17 0.31 5.87
CA ALA A 122 11.68 1.65 5.58
C ALA A 122 11.83 2.48 6.86
N MET A 123 10.85 2.43 7.75
CA MET A 123 10.90 3.12 9.04
C MET A 123 11.97 2.53 9.98
N LEU A 124 12.17 1.22 9.98
CA LEU A 124 13.27 0.57 10.70
C LEU A 124 14.63 1.03 10.20
N LEU A 125 14.84 1.05 8.90
CA LEU A 125 16.08 1.51 8.27
C LEU A 125 16.34 3.00 8.55
N TRP A 126 15.30 3.82 8.53
CA TRP A 126 15.37 5.21 8.95
C TRP A 126 15.79 5.34 10.42
N ALA A 127 15.17 4.58 11.33
CA ALA A 127 15.53 4.56 12.75
C ALA A 127 16.96 4.06 13.01
N ARG A 128 17.51 3.25 12.10
CA ARG A 128 18.90 2.75 12.12
C ARG A 128 19.88 3.68 11.41
N ARG A 129 19.43 4.87 10.95
CA ARG A 129 20.24 5.89 10.28
C ARG A 129 20.78 5.47 8.90
N TYR A 130 20.02 4.67 8.17
CA TYR A 130 20.29 4.30 6.78
C TYR A 130 19.33 5.00 5.81
N PRO A 131 19.42 6.34 5.62
CA PRO A 131 18.41 7.11 4.88
C PRO A 131 18.26 6.68 3.42
N THR A 132 19.36 6.32 2.74
CA THR A 132 19.29 5.85 1.34
C THR A 132 18.50 4.54 1.23
N TRP A 133 18.81 3.56 2.08
CA TRP A 133 18.10 2.29 2.11
C TRP A 133 16.64 2.44 2.55
N ALA A 134 16.38 3.32 3.52
CA ALA A 134 15.02 3.67 3.91
C ALA A 134 14.23 4.25 2.72
N GLY A 135 14.87 5.11 1.93
CA GLY A 135 14.29 5.65 0.71
C GLY A 135 14.01 4.58 -0.34
N LEU A 136 14.98 3.71 -0.64
CA LEU A 136 14.79 2.63 -1.61
C LEU A 136 13.58 1.74 -1.24
N VAL A 137 13.50 1.33 0.02
CA VAL A 137 12.36 0.49 0.47
C VAL A 137 11.05 1.28 0.50
N LEU A 138 11.09 2.59 0.83
CA LEU A 138 9.91 3.44 0.75
C LEU A 138 9.41 3.60 -0.70
N GLY A 139 10.31 3.69 -1.67
CA GLY A 139 9.97 3.70 -3.10
C GLY A 139 9.32 2.40 -3.57
N LEU A 140 9.81 1.25 -3.08
CA LEU A 140 9.14 -0.05 -3.31
C LEU A 140 7.75 -0.07 -2.65
N ALA A 141 7.62 0.43 -1.42
CA ALA A 141 6.33 0.54 -0.75
C ALA A 141 5.35 1.40 -1.56
N ALA A 142 5.83 2.52 -2.13
CA ALA A 142 5.04 3.39 -3.01
C ALA A 142 4.67 2.72 -4.34
N ALA A 143 5.52 1.85 -4.87
CA ALA A 143 5.23 1.05 -6.06
C ALA A 143 4.23 -0.08 -5.79
N ALA A 144 4.04 -0.46 -4.51
CA ALA A 144 3.00 -1.40 -4.08
C ALA A 144 1.67 -0.68 -3.74
N LYS A 145 1.73 0.48 -3.10
CA LYS A 145 0.58 1.34 -2.77
C LYS A 145 1.04 2.77 -2.55
N PHE A 146 0.24 3.77 -2.92
CA PHE A 146 0.71 5.16 -2.99
C PHE A 146 0.84 5.85 -1.61
N TYR A 147 0.06 5.42 -0.60
CA TYR A 147 0.01 6.06 0.73
C TYR A 147 1.35 6.16 1.47
N PRO A 148 2.35 5.26 1.30
CA PRO A 148 3.64 5.39 2.00
C PRO A 148 4.39 6.68 1.69
N LEU A 149 4.12 7.32 0.54
CA LEU A 149 4.71 8.63 0.20
C LEU A 149 4.28 9.75 1.15
N LEU A 150 3.16 9.61 1.85
CA LEU A 150 2.73 10.57 2.87
C LEU A 150 3.75 10.70 4.01
N LEU A 151 4.59 9.69 4.24
CA LEU A 151 5.67 9.74 5.24
C LEU A 151 6.76 10.76 4.87
N LEU A 152 6.90 11.12 3.61
CA LEU A 152 7.86 12.15 3.20
C LEU A 152 7.57 13.52 3.85
N GLY A 153 6.30 13.85 4.10
CA GLY A 153 5.94 15.07 4.79
C GLY A 153 6.52 15.19 6.21
N PRO A 154 6.20 14.28 7.13
CA PRO A 154 6.81 14.25 8.47
C PRO A 154 8.34 14.13 8.43
N LEU A 155 8.91 13.33 7.53
CA LEU A 155 10.36 13.19 7.39
C LEU A 155 11.04 14.49 6.96
N LEU A 156 10.42 15.25 6.03
CA LEU A 156 10.89 16.58 5.64
C LEU A 156 10.98 17.52 6.87
N LEU A 157 9.88 17.61 7.63
CA LEU A 157 9.79 18.50 8.78
C LEU A 157 10.80 18.12 9.88
N LEU A 158 10.96 16.82 10.14
CA LEU A 158 11.93 16.31 11.11
C LEU A 158 13.37 16.64 10.67
N CYS A 159 13.70 16.42 9.38
CA CYS A 159 15.02 16.73 8.84
C CYS A 159 15.30 18.23 8.83
N TRP A 160 14.30 19.05 8.51
CA TRP A 160 14.42 20.51 8.57
C TRP A 160 14.69 20.99 9.99
N ARG A 161 13.92 20.55 10.97
CA ARG A 161 14.14 20.89 12.39
C ARG A 161 15.49 20.45 12.94
N ALA A 162 16.03 19.36 12.41
CA ALA A 162 17.32 18.79 12.82
C ALA A 162 18.51 19.32 11.99
N ALA A 163 18.28 20.19 11.02
CA ALA A 163 19.28 20.64 10.02
C ALA A 163 19.98 19.45 9.28
N LYS A 164 19.19 18.41 8.93
CA LYS A 164 19.67 17.18 8.28
C LYS A 164 19.04 16.97 6.89
N MET A 165 18.92 18.05 6.11
CA MET A 165 18.29 18.00 4.77
C MET A 165 19.00 17.04 3.80
N SER A 166 20.29 16.79 3.96
CA SER A 166 21.01 15.77 3.18
C SER A 166 20.49 14.35 3.42
N ALA A 167 19.99 14.05 4.62
CA ALA A 167 19.35 12.77 4.90
C ALA A 167 17.99 12.68 4.20
N PHE A 168 17.21 13.75 4.22
CA PHE A 168 15.93 13.80 3.48
C PHE A 168 16.15 13.64 1.97
N ALA A 169 17.13 14.35 1.39
CA ALA A 169 17.44 14.22 -0.03
C ALA A 169 17.83 12.78 -0.41
N ARG A 170 18.57 12.06 0.46
CA ARG A 170 18.89 10.64 0.25
C ARG A 170 17.65 9.72 0.31
N VAL A 171 16.69 10.01 1.21
CA VAL A 171 15.42 9.27 1.23
C VAL A 171 14.64 9.50 -0.05
N VAL A 172 14.46 10.74 -0.46
CA VAL A 172 13.73 11.09 -1.70
C VAL A 172 14.40 10.48 -2.92
N GLY A 173 15.73 10.62 -3.04
CA GLY A 173 16.50 10.05 -4.16
C GLY A 173 16.39 8.53 -4.21
N GLY A 174 16.53 7.84 -3.06
CA GLY A 174 16.33 6.40 -2.98
C GLY A 174 14.92 5.98 -3.36
N ALA A 175 13.90 6.70 -2.87
CA ALA A 175 12.51 6.42 -3.18
C ALA A 175 12.21 6.60 -4.68
N ALA A 176 12.70 7.69 -5.28
CA ALA A 176 12.55 7.92 -6.70
C ALA A 176 13.22 6.83 -7.55
N ILE A 177 14.46 6.46 -7.23
CA ILE A 177 15.19 5.40 -7.94
C ILE A 177 14.43 4.08 -7.88
N ALA A 178 14.00 3.63 -6.71
CA ALA A 178 13.30 2.36 -6.57
C ALA A 178 11.93 2.38 -7.25
N TRP A 179 11.19 3.48 -7.12
CA TRP A 179 9.89 3.62 -7.78
C TRP A 179 10.04 3.61 -9.31
N LEU A 180 11.00 4.37 -9.86
CA LEU A 180 11.28 4.41 -11.30
C LEU A 180 11.73 3.04 -11.82
N ALA A 181 12.63 2.36 -11.09
CA ALA A 181 13.12 1.04 -11.49
C ALA A 181 11.98 0.01 -11.62
N VAL A 182 10.96 0.09 -10.77
CA VAL A 182 9.79 -0.80 -10.84
C VAL A 182 8.82 -0.38 -11.93
N ASN A 183 8.55 0.92 -12.10
CA ASN A 183 7.45 1.39 -12.93
C ASN A 183 7.86 1.64 -14.41
N VAL A 184 9.05 2.20 -14.66
CA VAL A 184 9.49 2.61 -16.01
C VAL A 184 9.43 1.46 -17.02
N PRO A 185 9.88 0.22 -16.72
CA PRO A 185 9.79 -0.87 -17.68
C PRO A 185 8.35 -1.10 -18.19
N PHE A 186 7.38 -1.07 -17.29
CA PHE A 186 5.97 -1.29 -17.64
C PHE A 186 5.33 -0.08 -18.31
N MET A 187 5.74 1.14 -17.93
CA MET A 187 5.34 2.37 -18.65
C MET A 187 5.75 2.34 -20.12
N VAL A 188 6.94 1.81 -20.41
CA VAL A 188 7.47 1.73 -21.78
C VAL A 188 6.80 0.61 -22.58
N ILE A 189 6.52 -0.53 -21.94
CA ILE A 189 5.93 -1.70 -22.60
C ILE A 189 4.45 -1.48 -22.90
N ASN A 190 3.66 -1.03 -21.91
CA ASN A 190 2.22 -0.83 -22.02
C ASN A 190 1.78 0.30 -21.08
N PHE A 191 1.78 1.51 -21.60
CA PHE A 191 1.43 2.70 -20.81
C PHE A 191 -0.01 2.65 -20.27
N ASP A 192 -0.97 2.19 -21.07
CA ASP A 192 -2.38 2.14 -20.67
C ASP A 192 -2.59 1.12 -19.54
N GLY A 193 -1.95 -0.04 -19.63
CA GLY A 193 -1.97 -1.04 -18.56
C GLY A 193 -1.35 -0.53 -17.26
N TRP A 194 -0.23 0.20 -17.35
CA TRP A 194 0.40 0.85 -16.21
C TRP A 194 -0.45 1.99 -15.63
N ALA A 195 -1.01 2.84 -16.48
CA ALA A 195 -1.80 4.00 -16.07
C ALA A 195 -3.16 3.62 -15.44
N ARG A 196 -3.65 2.40 -15.68
CA ARG A 196 -4.96 1.93 -15.21
C ARG A 196 -5.19 2.15 -13.71
N PHE A 197 -4.18 1.91 -12.89
CA PHE A 197 -4.26 2.16 -11.45
C PHE A 197 -4.59 3.63 -11.13
N TYR A 198 -3.94 4.57 -11.80
CA TYR A 198 -4.12 6.01 -11.55
C TYR A 198 -5.47 6.50 -12.04
N ILE A 199 -5.88 6.05 -13.24
CA ILE A 199 -7.18 6.37 -13.83
C ILE A 199 -8.29 5.84 -12.93
N PHE A 200 -8.26 4.54 -12.60
CA PHE A 200 -9.24 3.91 -11.72
C PHE A 200 -9.33 4.59 -10.35
N SER A 201 -8.20 4.96 -9.76
CA SER A 201 -8.14 5.63 -8.46
C SER A 201 -8.73 7.05 -8.50
N SER A 202 -8.63 7.76 -9.64
CA SER A 202 -9.18 9.11 -9.81
C SER A 202 -10.69 9.10 -10.04
N GLU A 203 -11.22 8.03 -10.65
CA GLU A 203 -12.65 7.88 -10.96
C GLU A 203 -13.42 7.17 -9.85
N ARG A 204 -12.73 6.61 -8.85
CA ARG A 204 -13.33 5.81 -7.79
C ARG A 204 -14.20 6.67 -6.86
N GLY A 205 -15.46 6.27 -6.70
CA GLY A 205 -16.37 6.82 -5.70
C GLY A 205 -16.23 6.13 -4.32
N GLU A 206 -17.32 6.19 -3.55
CA GLU A 206 -17.41 5.47 -2.28
C GLU A 206 -17.44 3.95 -2.51
N ASP A 207 -16.78 3.21 -1.62
CA ASP A 207 -16.68 1.76 -1.70
C ASP A 207 -16.87 1.09 -0.33
N PHE A 208 -16.97 -0.23 -0.33
CA PHE A 208 -17.16 -1.05 0.88
C PHE A 208 -16.13 -0.73 1.95
N GLY A 209 -16.62 -0.60 3.20
CA GLY A 209 -15.81 -0.24 4.35
C GLY A 209 -15.49 1.25 4.49
N SER A 210 -15.89 2.11 3.53
CA SER A 210 -15.72 3.56 3.66
C SER A 210 -16.84 4.20 4.48
N ILE A 211 -16.48 5.23 5.25
CA ILE A 211 -17.46 6.07 5.96
C ILE A 211 -18.42 6.74 4.96
N TRP A 212 -17.98 7.00 3.74
CA TRP A 212 -18.77 7.64 2.70
C TRP A 212 -19.95 6.76 2.25
N LEU A 213 -19.71 5.47 2.04
CA LEU A 213 -20.77 4.51 1.72
C LEU A 213 -21.76 4.38 2.89
N PHE A 214 -21.28 4.38 4.13
CA PHE A 214 -22.14 4.40 5.29
C PHE A 214 -23.04 5.65 5.31
N LEU A 215 -22.48 6.85 5.09
CA LEU A 215 -23.23 8.10 5.04
C LEU A 215 -24.27 8.07 3.91
N ARG A 216 -23.94 7.56 2.74
CA ARG A 216 -24.90 7.39 1.65
C ARG A 216 -26.07 6.48 2.03
N ASN A 217 -25.78 5.37 2.69
CA ASN A 217 -26.80 4.39 3.09
C ASN A 217 -27.78 4.93 4.15
N ILE A 218 -27.38 5.95 4.92
CA ILE A 218 -28.26 6.65 5.88
C ILE A 218 -28.84 7.96 5.31
N GLY A 219 -28.74 8.17 3.99
CA GLY A 219 -29.38 9.30 3.30
C GLY A 219 -28.51 10.56 3.10
N PHE A 220 -27.22 10.53 3.48
CA PHE A 220 -26.26 11.63 3.30
C PHE A 220 -25.27 11.35 2.16
N GLY A 221 -25.78 10.92 1.00
CA GLY A 221 -24.96 10.70 -0.18
C GLY A 221 -24.53 12.02 -0.83
N VAL A 222 -23.30 12.09 -1.31
CA VAL A 222 -22.77 13.21 -2.11
C VAL A 222 -22.27 12.69 -3.47
N PRO A 223 -22.27 13.53 -4.53
CA PRO A 223 -21.69 13.14 -5.81
C PRO A 223 -20.21 12.77 -5.69
N PRO A 224 -19.68 11.85 -6.53
CA PRO A 224 -18.29 11.38 -6.46
C PRO A 224 -17.25 12.52 -6.52
N GLU A 225 -17.50 13.56 -7.32
CA GLU A 225 -16.60 14.71 -7.45
C GLU A 225 -16.48 15.48 -6.11
N VAL A 226 -17.62 15.71 -5.46
CA VAL A 226 -17.70 16.38 -4.16
C VAL A 226 -17.05 15.50 -3.09
N LEU A 227 -17.28 14.19 -3.14
CA LEU A 227 -16.70 13.23 -2.22
C LEU A 227 -15.16 13.25 -2.29
N ASN A 228 -14.60 13.19 -3.50
CA ASN A 228 -13.14 13.22 -3.70
C ASN A 228 -12.53 14.55 -3.22
N MET A 229 -13.22 15.67 -3.44
CA MET A 229 -12.80 16.98 -2.94
C MET A 229 -12.82 17.03 -1.40
N LEU A 230 -13.87 16.54 -0.76
CA LEU A 230 -13.99 16.48 0.70
C LEU A 230 -12.94 15.56 1.31
N ALA A 231 -12.74 14.36 0.76
CA ALA A 231 -11.75 13.40 1.24
C ALA A 231 -10.33 14.00 1.14
N THR A 232 -10.00 14.65 0.03
CA THR A 232 -8.72 15.33 -0.17
C THR A 232 -8.56 16.50 0.81
N GLY A 233 -9.60 17.31 1.01
CA GLY A 233 -9.58 18.42 1.95
C GLY A 233 -9.34 17.95 3.39
N ILE A 234 -10.03 16.90 3.82
CA ILE A 234 -9.83 16.29 5.14
C ILE A 234 -8.39 15.75 5.28
N LEU A 235 -7.88 15.06 4.28
CA LEU A 235 -6.49 14.57 4.28
C LEU A 235 -5.50 15.71 4.45
N LEU A 236 -5.66 16.80 3.70
CA LEU A 236 -4.78 17.98 3.80
C LEU A 236 -4.85 18.64 5.19
N ILE A 237 -6.04 18.77 5.78
CA ILE A 237 -6.22 19.29 7.13
C ILE A 237 -5.50 18.42 8.15
N LEU A 238 -5.63 17.10 8.05
CA LEU A 238 -4.93 16.16 8.94
C LEU A 238 -3.41 16.22 8.77
N CYS A 239 -2.92 16.30 7.54
CA CYS A 239 -1.50 16.49 7.25
C CYS A 239 -0.96 17.81 7.83
N LEU A 240 -1.72 18.91 7.68
CA LEU A 240 -1.38 20.19 8.28
C LEU A 240 -1.38 20.13 9.82
N GLY A 241 -2.35 19.46 10.42
CA GLY A 241 -2.38 19.21 11.86
C GLY A 241 -1.13 18.47 12.35
N ILE A 242 -0.75 17.40 11.69
CA ILE A 242 0.47 16.64 11.99
C ILE A 242 1.72 17.53 11.80
N ALA A 243 1.76 18.35 10.77
CA ALA A 243 2.86 19.29 10.52
C ALA A 243 2.98 20.30 11.66
N VAL A 244 1.89 20.93 12.07
CA VAL A 244 1.87 21.87 13.20
C VAL A 244 2.32 21.20 14.50
N LEU A 245 1.81 20.03 14.82
CA LEU A 245 2.23 19.26 16.00
C LEU A 245 3.72 18.93 15.95
N THR A 246 4.22 18.52 14.79
CA THR A 246 5.65 18.22 14.59
C THR A 246 6.51 19.46 14.79
N LEU A 247 6.09 20.61 14.27
CA LEU A 247 6.83 21.88 14.40
C LEU A 247 6.80 22.43 15.83
N LYS A 248 5.68 22.28 16.54
CA LYS A 248 5.51 22.75 17.92
C LYS A 248 6.09 21.80 18.98
N ALA A 249 6.46 20.56 18.60
CA ALA A 249 7.00 19.61 19.57
C ALA A 249 8.25 20.16 20.27
N ALA A 250 8.23 20.18 21.62
CA ALA A 250 9.29 20.79 22.43
C ALA A 250 10.66 20.12 22.28
N ARG A 251 10.67 18.79 22.03
CA ARG A 251 11.92 18.04 21.87
C ARG A 251 12.40 18.14 20.42
N ARG A 252 13.66 18.54 20.23
CA ARG A 252 14.31 18.46 18.91
C ARG A 252 14.56 16.98 18.54
N PRO A 253 14.34 16.60 17.27
CA PRO A 253 14.67 15.26 16.82
C PRO A 253 16.17 14.98 17.04
N ARG A 254 16.50 13.81 17.58
CA ARG A 254 17.90 13.34 17.70
C ARG A 254 18.16 12.35 16.55
N PHE A 255 19.14 12.66 15.74
CA PHE A 255 19.61 11.80 14.64
C PHE A 255 20.94 11.16 15.02
#